data_c1881fa19291afaa3756dfc206bceb12
#
_entry.id   c1881fa19291afaa3756dfc206bceb12
#
_cell.length_a   1.000
_cell.length_b   1.000
_cell.length_c   1.000
_cell.angle_alpha   90.00
_cell.angle_beta   90.00
_cell.angle_gamma   90.00
#
_symmetry.space_group_name_H-M   'P 1'
#
loop_
_entity.id
_entity.type
_entity.pdbx_description
1 polymer ?
#
loop_
_entity_poly.entity_id
_entity_poly.type
_entity_poly.pdbx_seq_one_letter_code
_entity_poly.pdbx_strand_id
1 'polypeptide(L)'
;LLFVHGFNVEYAAAMRRTGQIVYDLGFGGVAMCYSWPSQGDFTAYPVDRQNADWTVPHLVKVLQELQQVESFEKVHVIAHSMGTHVLTRALSEITDPAFQLKLNNVILAAPDIDADIFREQILPKIRGKAQRLTMYASSGDTALNLSTKFNGSRRLGLSGDGLVVVPELMDTVDASQIDTSLIGHSYYGSQKVVVEDLFKLVMKGLLPEQRSLKHGVLGQWELPLPAPDPAAPPTTPNP
;
A
#
# COMPACT_ATOMS: atom_id res chain seq x y z
N LEU A 1 -11.20 -9.02 0.70
CA LEU A 1 -10.09 -8.13 0.37
C LEU A 1 -10.60 -6.95 -0.41
N LEU A 2 -10.31 -5.72 0.00
CA LEU A 2 -10.61 -4.47 -0.70
C LEU A 2 -9.30 -3.89 -1.27
N PHE A 3 -9.29 -3.57 -2.56
CA PHE A 3 -8.18 -2.85 -3.21
C PHE A 3 -8.60 -1.43 -3.58
N VAL A 4 -7.76 -0.44 -3.25
CA VAL A 4 -7.93 0.99 -3.60
C VAL A 4 -6.77 1.39 -4.50
N HIS A 5 -7.06 1.66 -5.79
CA HIS A 5 -6.03 1.95 -6.78
C HIS A 5 -5.43 3.36 -6.63
N GLY A 6 -4.31 3.59 -7.31
CA GLY A 6 -3.57 4.84 -7.28
C GLY A 6 -3.95 5.81 -8.40
N PHE A 7 -3.08 6.81 -8.58
CA PHE A 7 -3.09 7.79 -9.65
C PHE A 7 -2.89 7.15 -11.03
N ASN A 8 -3.45 7.77 -12.06
CA ASN A 8 -3.30 7.37 -13.47
C ASN A 8 -3.75 5.92 -13.72
N VAL A 9 -4.87 5.52 -13.13
CA VAL A 9 -5.41 4.17 -13.25
C VAL A 9 -6.87 4.22 -13.70
N GLU A 10 -7.13 3.71 -14.89
CA GLU A 10 -8.49 3.53 -15.42
C GLU A 10 -9.21 2.36 -14.72
N TYR A 11 -10.54 2.38 -14.76
CA TYR A 11 -11.39 1.34 -14.17
C TYR A 11 -10.98 -0.08 -14.56
N ALA A 12 -10.79 -0.33 -15.87
CA ALA A 12 -10.41 -1.66 -16.35
C ALA A 12 -9.03 -2.11 -15.82
N ALA A 13 -8.08 -1.17 -15.66
CA ALA A 13 -6.77 -1.44 -15.09
C ALA A 13 -6.87 -1.74 -13.59
N ALA A 14 -7.70 -0.99 -12.84
CA ALA A 14 -7.96 -1.24 -11.42
C ALA A 14 -8.56 -2.63 -11.19
N MET A 15 -9.53 -3.04 -12.01
CA MET A 15 -10.15 -4.36 -11.94
C MET A 15 -9.14 -5.48 -12.25
N ARG A 16 -8.34 -5.34 -13.31
CA ARG A 16 -7.29 -6.33 -13.63
C ARG A 16 -6.28 -6.46 -12.49
N ARG A 17 -5.89 -5.34 -11.88
CA ARG A 17 -4.96 -5.33 -10.75
C ARG A 17 -5.54 -6.02 -9.52
N THR A 18 -6.81 -5.79 -9.23
CA THR A 18 -7.50 -6.49 -8.13
C THR A 18 -7.49 -7.99 -8.39
N GLY A 19 -7.85 -8.42 -9.60
CA GLY A 19 -7.81 -9.83 -9.98
C GLY A 19 -6.41 -10.45 -9.89
N GLN A 20 -5.36 -9.70 -10.29
CA GLN A 20 -3.98 -10.16 -10.18
C GLN A 20 -3.56 -10.36 -8.72
N ILE A 21 -3.84 -9.39 -7.84
CA ILE A 21 -3.53 -9.49 -6.41
C ILE A 21 -4.21 -10.73 -5.80
N VAL A 22 -5.48 -10.93 -6.10
CA VAL A 22 -6.26 -12.07 -5.61
C VAL A 22 -5.67 -13.40 -6.09
N TYR A 23 -5.33 -13.48 -7.37
CA TYR A 23 -4.71 -14.66 -7.97
C TYR A 23 -3.34 -14.96 -7.35
N ASP A 24 -2.48 -13.96 -7.24
CA ASP A 24 -1.12 -14.11 -6.72
C ASP A 24 -1.11 -14.51 -5.24
N LEU A 25 -2.07 -14.00 -4.45
CA LEU A 25 -2.23 -14.36 -3.06
C LEU A 25 -2.97 -15.69 -2.85
N GLY A 26 -3.57 -16.27 -3.89
CA GLY A 26 -4.48 -17.40 -3.73
C GLY A 26 -5.65 -17.09 -2.78
N PHE A 27 -6.15 -15.84 -2.80
CA PHE A 27 -7.18 -15.38 -1.87
C PHE A 27 -8.54 -15.97 -2.21
N GLY A 28 -9.06 -16.83 -1.34
CA GLY A 28 -10.33 -17.55 -1.55
C GLY A 28 -11.60 -16.81 -1.09
N GLY A 29 -11.46 -15.59 -0.58
CA GLY A 29 -12.59 -14.79 -0.10
C GLY A 29 -13.14 -13.82 -1.14
N VAL A 30 -14.07 -12.95 -0.73
CA VAL A 30 -14.62 -11.90 -1.58
C VAL A 30 -13.58 -10.85 -1.90
N ALA A 31 -13.39 -10.56 -3.19
CA ALA A 31 -12.52 -9.50 -3.68
C ALA A 31 -13.34 -8.30 -4.15
N MET A 32 -12.94 -7.12 -3.73
CA MET A 32 -13.58 -5.86 -4.08
C MET A 32 -12.53 -4.87 -4.58
N CYS A 33 -12.88 -4.11 -5.63
CA CYS A 33 -12.10 -2.97 -6.11
C CYS A 33 -12.87 -1.69 -5.79
N TYR A 34 -12.26 -0.78 -5.03
CA TYR A 34 -12.77 0.58 -4.93
C TYR A 34 -12.12 1.41 -6.04
N SER A 35 -12.89 1.64 -7.11
CA SER A 35 -12.44 2.44 -8.24
C SER A 35 -12.95 3.86 -8.12
N TRP A 36 -12.06 4.78 -7.76
CA TRP A 36 -12.33 6.21 -7.72
C TRP A 36 -12.00 6.87 -9.08
N PRO A 37 -12.54 8.08 -9.40
CA PRO A 37 -12.49 8.66 -10.74
C PRO A 37 -11.11 9.27 -11.07
N SER A 38 -10.07 8.42 -11.19
CA SER A 38 -8.78 8.80 -11.78
C SER A 38 -8.92 8.96 -13.29
N GLN A 39 -8.24 9.98 -13.85
CA GLN A 39 -8.35 10.33 -15.27
C GLN A 39 -7.64 9.34 -16.21
N GLY A 40 -6.73 8.50 -15.68
CA GLY A 40 -5.93 7.61 -16.52
C GLY A 40 -4.92 8.36 -17.39
N ASP A 41 -4.56 9.59 -17.01
CA ASP A 41 -3.61 10.44 -17.70
C ASP A 41 -2.56 10.97 -16.71
N PHE A 42 -1.29 10.78 -17.06
CA PHE A 42 -0.16 11.21 -16.23
C PHE A 42 -0.10 12.73 -16.02
N THR A 43 -0.59 13.52 -16.97
CA THR A 43 -0.62 14.99 -16.88
C THR A 43 -1.73 15.50 -15.95
N ALA A 44 -2.70 14.65 -15.64
CA ALA A 44 -3.87 15.02 -14.83
C ALA A 44 -3.64 14.84 -13.29
N TYR A 45 -2.39 14.79 -12.82
CA TYR A 45 -2.10 14.62 -11.38
C TYR A 45 -2.86 15.59 -10.48
N PRO A 46 -2.95 16.94 -10.78
CA PRO A 46 -3.71 17.85 -9.92
C PRO A 46 -5.21 17.58 -9.91
N VAL A 47 -5.76 17.12 -11.04
CA VAL A 47 -7.18 16.74 -11.16
C VAL A 47 -7.46 15.48 -10.35
N ASP A 48 -6.61 14.47 -10.50
CA ASP A 48 -6.73 13.22 -9.73
C ASP A 48 -6.59 13.46 -8.22
N ARG A 49 -5.76 14.44 -7.82
CA ARG A 49 -5.65 14.82 -6.41
C ARG A 49 -6.96 15.37 -5.86
N GLN A 50 -7.67 16.21 -6.63
CA GLN A 50 -9.00 16.71 -6.26
C GLN A 50 -10.04 15.58 -6.25
N ASN A 51 -10.00 14.69 -7.24
CA ASN A 51 -10.88 13.54 -7.31
C ASN A 51 -10.65 12.58 -6.13
N ALA A 52 -9.40 12.42 -5.71
CA ALA A 52 -9.05 11.64 -4.52
C ALA A 52 -9.65 12.24 -3.24
N ASP A 53 -9.61 13.56 -3.07
CA ASP A 53 -10.27 14.22 -1.95
C ASP A 53 -11.80 14.12 -2.04
N TRP A 54 -12.36 14.33 -3.24
CA TRP A 54 -13.80 14.24 -3.48
C TRP A 54 -14.38 12.87 -3.16
N THR A 55 -13.63 11.80 -3.44
CA THR A 55 -14.12 10.42 -3.24
C THR A 55 -14.07 9.95 -1.78
N VAL A 56 -13.36 10.64 -0.89
CA VAL A 56 -13.21 10.24 0.53
C VAL A 56 -14.53 9.92 1.22
N PRO A 57 -15.57 10.80 1.18
CA PRO A 57 -16.85 10.50 1.83
C PRO A 57 -17.58 9.29 1.23
N HIS A 58 -17.30 8.96 -0.04
CA HIS A 58 -17.86 7.77 -0.67
C HIS A 58 -17.21 6.49 -0.15
N LEU A 59 -15.87 6.49 0.04
CA LEU A 59 -15.19 5.36 0.67
C LEU A 59 -15.60 5.19 2.13
N VAL A 60 -15.84 6.28 2.87
CA VAL A 60 -16.41 6.22 4.22
C VAL A 60 -17.72 5.42 4.22
N LYS A 61 -18.64 5.72 3.30
CA LYS A 61 -19.90 4.98 3.18
C LYS A 61 -19.69 3.50 2.88
N VAL A 62 -18.78 3.19 1.93
CA VAL A 62 -18.46 1.78 1.60
C VAL A 62 -17.92 1.05 2.84
N LEU A 63 -17.02 1.65 3.60
CA LEU A 63 -16.50 1.03 4.82
C LEU A 63 -17.59 0.83 5.89
N GLN A 64 -18.52 1.77 6.01
CA GLN A 64 -19.68 1.65 6.90
C GLN A 64 -20.66 0.55 6.45
N GLU A 65 -20.87 0.40 5.14
CA GLU A 65 -21.70 -0.68 4.58
C GLU A 65 -21.04 -2.06 4.77
N LEU A 66 -19.72 -2.15 4.57
CA LEU A 66 -18.98 -3.39 4.83
C LEU A 66 -19.11 -3.86 6.28
N GLN A 67 -19.21 -2.95 7.23
CA GLN A 67 -19.44 -3.28 8.64
C GLN A 67 -20.77 -4.02 8.86
N GLN A 68 -21.79 -3.79 8.04
CA GLN A 68 -23.10 -4.42 8.16
C GLN A 68 -23.12 -5.86 7.62
N VAL A 69 -22.05 -6.29 6.95
CA VAL A 69 -21.95 -7.65 6.40
C VAL A 69 -21.44 -8.61 7.49
N GLU A 70 -22.35 -9.23 8.21
CA GLU A 70 -22.05 -10.12 9.35
C GLU A 70 -21.16 -11.30 8.98
N SER A 71 -21.22 -11.78 7.73
CA SER A 71 -20.43 -12.91 7.25
C SER A 71 -18.95 -12.60 7.02
N PHE A 72 -18.52 -11.34 7.11
CA PHE A 72 -17.12 -10.98 6.98
C PHE A 72 -16.39 -11.14 8.33
N GLU A 73 -15.65 -12.22 8.46
CA GLU A 73 -14.82 -12.47 9.64
C GLU A 73 -13.56 -11.60 9.67
N LYS A 74 -13.00 -11.36 8.48
CA LYS A 74 -11.74 -10.62 8.30
C LYS A 74 -11.83 -9.73 7.07
N VAL A 75 -11.45 -8.47 7.25
CA VAL A 75 -11.36 -7.51 6.14
C VAL A 75 -9.91 -7.04 6.00
N HIS A 76 -9.34 -7.23 4.83
CA HIS A 76 -8.02 -6.75 4.46
C HIS A 76 -8.17 -5.65 3.42
N VAL A 77 -7.44 -4.55 3.59
CA VAL A 77 -7.44 -3.43 2.64
C VAL A 77 -6.03 -3.19 2.15
N ILE A 78 -5.85 -3.17 0.84
CA ILE A 78 -4.61 -2.77 0.18
C ILE A 78 -4.89 -1.48 -0.59
N ALA A 79 -4.18 -0.42 -0.26
CA ALA A 79 -4.24 0.82 -1.01
C ALA A 79 -2.87 1.13 -1.63
N HIS A 80 -2.87 1.64 -2.86
CA HIS A 80 -1.66 1.93 -3.62
C HIS A 80 -1.54 3.42 -3.94
N SER A 81 -0.34 3.99 -3.78
CA SER A 81 0.01 5.36 -4.19
C SER A 81 -1.03 6.38 -3.69
N MET A 82 -1.65 7.18 -4.55
CA MET A 82 -2.70 8.15 -4.20
C MET A 82 -3.94 7.51 -3.57
N GLY A 83 -4.22 6.22 -3.83
CA GLY A 83 -5.29 5.47 -3.14
C GLY A 83 -5.07 5.35 -1.62
N THR A 84 -3.82 5.42 -1.17
CA THR A 84 -3.50 5.44 0.27
C THR A 84 -3.97 6.73 0.93
N HIS A 85 -3.89 7.87 0.21
CA HIS A 85 -4.46 9.13 0.66
C HIS A 85 -5.98 8.99 0.83
N VAL A 86 -6.68 8.46 -0.17
CA VAL A 86 -8.13 8.23 -0.10
C VAL A 86 -8.49 7.36 1.11
N LEU A 87 -7.81 6.23 1.29
CA LEU A 87 -8.09 5.30 2.39
C LEU A 87 -7.82 5.92 3.76
N THR A 88 -6.65 6.51 3.95
CA THR A 88 -6.26 7.04 5.26
C THR A 88 -7.09 8.25 5.67
N ARG A 89 -7.50 9.09 4.72
CA ARG A 89 -8.45 10.18 4.94
C ARG A 89 -9.83 9.61 5.32
N ALA A 90 -10.35 8.64 4.57
CA ALA A 90 -11.63 8.00 4.90
C ALA A 90 -11.62 7.39 6.30
N LEU A 91 -10.57 6.66 6.65
CA LEU A 91 -10.42 6.12 8.00
C LEU A 91 -10.34 7.24 9.06
N SER A 92 -9.68 8.36 8.76
CA SER A 92 -9.56 9.49 9.71
C SER A 92 -10.89 10.20 9.95
N GLU A 93 -11.79 10.23 8.97
CA GLU A 93 -13.11 10.87 9.04
C GLU A 93 -14.16 10.01 9.77
N ILE A 94 -13.94 8.72 9.89
CA ILE A 94 -14.81 7.85 10.67
C ILE A 94 -14.54 8.09 12.16
N THR A 95 -15.38 8.91 12.78
CA THR A 95 -15.29 9.24 14.23
C THR A 95 -16.36 8.55 15.07
N ASP A 96 -17.32 7.87 14.43
CA ASP A 96 -18.39 7.17 15.12
C ASP A 96 -17.83 6.03 15.99
N PRO A 97 -18.04 6.04 17.32
CA PRO A 97 -17.63 4.95 18.20
C PRO A 97 -18.32 3.61 17.88
N ALA A 98 -19.47 3.65 17.21
CA ALA A 98 -20.19 2.46 16.75
C ALA A 98 -19.52 1.82 15.52
N PHE A 99 -18.55 2.47 14.88
CA PHE A 99 -17.77 1.87 13.82
C PHE A 99 -16.84 0.78 14.37
N GLN A 100 -17.21 -0.46 14.12
CA GLN A 100 -16.50 -1.64 14.61
C GLN A 100 -16.05 -2.58 13.50
N LEU A 101 -15.91 -2.07 12.27
CA LEU A 101 -15.39 -2.89 11.18
C LEU A 101 -13.99 -3.38 11.54
N LYS A 102 -13.88 -4.70 11.68
CA LYS A 102 -12.62 -5.36 12.01
C LYS A 102 -11.70 -5.39 10.78
N LEU A 103 -10.97 -4.31 10.55
CA LEU A 103 -9.89 -4.31 9.58
C LEU A 103 -8.73 -5.13 10.16
N ASN A 104 -8.45 -6.28 9.54
CA ASN A 104 -7.35 -7.13 9.99
C ASN A 104 -6.02 -6.53 9.55
N ASN A 105 -5.86 -6.32 8.24
CA ASN A 105 -4.66 -5.70 7.70
C ASN A 105 -5.05 -4.47 6.86
N VAL A 106 -4.45 -3.34 7.15
CA VAL A 106 -4.41 -2.16 6.29
C VAL A 106 -3.00 -2.05 5.74
N ILE A 107 -2.88 -2.13 4.43
CA ILE A 107 -1.61 -2.16 3.72
C ILE A 107 -1.50 -0.92 2.85
N LEU A 108 -0.50 -0.09 3.13
CA LEU A 108 -0.19 1.13 2.39
C LEU A 108 1.02 0.86 1.49
N ALA A 109 0.77 0.64 0.20
CA ALA A 109 1.80 0.36 -0.79
C ALA A 109 2.23 1.66 -1.49
N ALA A 110 3.50 2.03 -1.37
CA ALA A 110 4.09 3.24 -1.96
C ALA A 110 3.23 4.50 -1.69
N PRO A 111 2.92 4.85 -0.45
CA PRO A 111 1.92 5.88 -0.15
C PRO A 111 2.33 7.28 -0.62
N ASP A 112 1.46 7.88 -1.45
CA ASP A 112 1.58 9.25 -1.94
C ASP A 112 0.86 10.23 -1.00
N ILE A 113 1.38 10.33 0.20
CA ILE A 113 0.91 11.21 1.28
C ILE A 113 2.11 12.03 1.77
N ASP A 114 1.88 13.24 2.21
CA ASP A 114 2.88 14.02 2.94
C ASP A 114 3.27 13.27 4.22
N ALA A 115 4.57 13.05 4.41
CA ALA A 115 5.09 12.24 5.52
C ALA A 115 4.81 12.87 6.90
N ASP A 116 4.90 14.20 7.01
CA ASP A 116 4.67 14.91 8.27
C ASP A 116 3.16 14.99 8.58
N ILE A 117 2.33 15.27 7.56
CA ILE A 117 0.87 15.21 7.71
C ILE A 117 0.43 13.81 8.14
N PHE A 118 0.99 12.77 7.54
CA PHE A 118 0.67 11.40 7.94
C PHE A 118 1.02 11.16 9.41
N ARG A 119 2.25 11.45 9.80
CA ARG A 119 2.75 11.20 11.15
C ARG A 119 1.99 11.96 12.21
N GLU A 120 1.77 13.27 11.98
CA GLU A 120 1.24 14.18 13.01
C GLU A 120 -0.31 14.21 13.03
N GLN A 121 -0.98 14.02 11.89
CA GLN A 121 -2.41 14.26 11.79
C GLN A 121 -3.24 13.03 11.44
N ILE A 122 -2.70 12.09 10.63
CA ILE A 122 -3.44 10.94 10.14
C ILE A 122 -3.24 9.72 11.05
N LEU A 123 -2.00 9.33 11.28
CA LEU A 123 -1.66 8.12 12.04
C LEU A 123 -2.33 8.07 13.43
N PRO A 124 -2.35 9.17 14.22
CA PRO A 124 -3.06 9.17 15.50
C PRO A 124 -4.57 8.91 15.37
N LYS A 125 -5.21 9.33 14.28
CA LYS A 125 -6.65 9.16 14.04
C LYS A 125 -7.02 7.77 13.55
N ILE A 126 -6.12 7.09 12.82
CA ILE A 126 -6.36 5.75 12.30
C ILE A 126 -5.83 4.65 13.22
N ARG A 127 -5.10 5.03 14.26
CA ARG A 127 -4.61 4.12 15.29
C ARG A 127 -5.76 3.29 15.87
N GLY A 128 -5.60 1.98 15.90
CA GLY A 128 -6.59 1.05 16.45
C GLY A 128 -7.77 0.73 15.54
N LYS A 129 -7.84 1.31 14.33
CA LYS A 129 -8.88 0.96 13.34
C LYS A 129 -8.57 -0.29 12.53
N ALA A 130 -7.35 -0.78 12.62
CA ALA A 130 -6.92 -2.05 12.07
C ALA A 130 -6.15 -2.83 13.12
N GLN A 131 -6.19 -4.16 13.02
CA GLN A 131 -5.32 -5.00 13.85
C GLN A 131 -3.85 -4.76 13.53
N ARG A 132 -3.56 -4.55 12.23
CA ARG A 132 -2.22 -4.29 11.73
C ARG A 132 -2.25 -3.24 10.62
N LEU A 133 -1.35 -2.29 10.74
CA LEU A 133 -1.04 -1.32 9.69
C LEU A 133 0.37 -1.61 9.19
N THR A 134 0.51 -1.88 7.90
CA THR A 134 1.80 -2.15 7.26
C THR A 134 2.01 -1.20 6.09
N MET A 135 3.17 -0.56 6.05
CA MET A 135 3.58 0.33 4.96
C MET A 135 4.76 -0.27 4.20
N TYR A 136 4.67 -0.27 2.88
CA TYR A 136 5.80 -0.58 1.99
C TYR A 136 6.31 0.72 1.37
N ALA A 137 7.57 1.05 1.63
CA ALA A 137 8.25 2.23 1.12
C ALA A 137 9.44 1.83 0.23
N SER A 138 9.84 2.72 -0.68
CA SER A 138 10.98 2.49 -1.55
C SER A 138 11.69 3.78 -1.92
N SER A 139 13.02 3.74 -2.02
CA SER A 139 13.83 4.87 -2.50
C SER A 139 13.81 4.99 -4.04
N GLY A 140 13.53 3.89 -4.75
CA GLY A 140 13.52 3.81 -6.21
C GLY A 140 12.22 4.24 -6.88
N ASP A 141 11.20 4.67 -6.12
CA ASP A 141 9.89 5.03 -6.69
C ASP A 141 9.96 6.38 -7.41
N THR A 142 10.03 6.31 -8.76
CA THR A 142 10.11 7.50 -9.62
C THR A 142 8.84 8.34 -9.60
N ALA A 143 7.67 7.71 -9.42
CA ALA A 143 6.40 8.42 -9.35
C ALA A 143 6.28 9.23 -8.06
N LEU A 144 6.71 8.68 -6.92
CA LEU A 144 6.75 9.39 -5.65
C LEU A 144 7.82 10.50 -5.65
N ASN A 145 8.96 10.28 -6.28
CA ASN A 145 9.99 11.31 -6.46
C ASN A 145 9.47 12.49 -7.27
N LEU A 146 8.67 12.22 -8.32
CA LEU A 146 8.00 13.25 -9.10
C LEU A 146 6.90 13.95 -8.29
N SER A 147 6.08 13.19 -7.57
CA SER A 147 5.08 13.73 -6.65
C SER A 147 5.69 14.67 -5.61
N THR A 148 6.87 14.36 -5.07
CA THR A 148 7.62 15.24 -4.17
C THR A 148 7.92 16.60 -4.82
N LYS A 149 8.30 16.63 -6.10
CA LYS A 149 8.57 17.87 -6.83
C LYS A 149 7.30 18.72 -7.03
N PHE A 150 6.17 18.06 -7.28
CA PHE A 150 4.88 18.77 -7.45
C PHE A 150 4.32 19.32 -6.13
N ASN A 151 4.48 18.59 -5.05
CA ASN A 151 3.87 18.93 -3.75
C ASN A 151 4.83 19.68 -2.82
N GLY A 152 6.12 19.75 -3.14
CA GLY A 152 7.13 20.44 -2.32
C GLY A 152 7.42 19.78 -0.97
N SER A 153 6.96 18.54 -0.74
CA SER A 153 7.10 17.83 0.52
C SER A 153 7.43 16.36 0.29
N ARG A 154 8.15 15.76 1.24
CA ARG A 154 8.51 14.35 1.20
C ARG A 154 7.26 13.46 1.22
N ARG A 155 7.25 12.48 0.34
CA ARG A 155 6.16 11.50 0.31
C ARG A 155 6.45 10.35 1.29
N LEU A 156 5.41 9.91 1.98
CA LEU A 156 5.45 8.86 2.99
C LEU A 156 6.05 7.54 2.46
N GLY A 157 5.77 7.21 1.20
CA GLY A 157 6.28 6.00 0.55
C GLY A 157 7.74 6.04 0.12
N LEU A 158 8.46 7.15 0.36
CA LEU A 158 9.89 7.26 0.05
C LEU A 158 10.74 6.73 1.20
N SER A 159 11.58 5.72 0.91
CA SER A 159 12.61 5.22 1.82
C SER A 159 13.87 6.11 1.84
N GLY A 160 14.86 5.78 2.65
CA GLY A 160 16.08 6.54 2.88
C GLY A 160 15.93 7.59 3.98
N ASP A 161 16.67 8.69 3.88
CA ASP A 161 16.65 9.75 4.90
C ASP A 161 15.23 10.28 5.14
N GLY A 162 14.75 10.19 6.40
CA GLY A 162 13.41 10.59 6.80
C GLY A 162 12.31 9.53 6.54
N LEU A 163 12.69 8.26 6.34
CA LEU A 163 11.71 7.16 6.38
C LEU A 163 10.90 7.20 7.69
N VAL A 164 9.58 7.15 7.55
CA VAL A 164 8.70 7.15 8.73
C VAL A 164 8.66 5.75 9.33
N VAL A 165 9.19 5.64 10.55
CA VAL A 165 9.21 4.39 11.33
C VAL A 165 8.57 4.65 12.68
N VAL A 166 7.47 3.98 12.97
CA VAL A 166 6.71 4.10 14.25
C VAL A 166 6.30 2.68 14.66
N PRO A 167 7.23 1.86 15.18
CA PRO A 167 7.03 0.42 15.35
C PRO A 167 5.81 0.04 16.20
N GLU A 168 5.45 0.89 17.18
CA GLU A 168 4.31 0.65 18.06
C GLU A 168 2.95 0.83 17.34
N LEU A 169 2.94 1.46 16.17
CA LEU A 169 1.71 1.82 15.46
C LEU A 169 1.65 1.23 14.04
N MET A 170 2.80 0.97 13.42
CA MET A 170 2.87 0.58 12.02
C MET A 170 4.13 -0.22 11.70
N ASP A 171 3.97 -1.34 11.00
CA ASP A 171 5.10 -2.05 10.41
C ASP A 171 5.59 -1.29 9.15
N THR A 172 6.79 -0.74 9.18
CA THR A 172 7.41 -0.11 8.01
C THR A 172 8.33 -1.11 7.32
N VAL A 173 8.06 -1.43 6.06
CA VAL A 173 8.84 -2.35 5.24
C VAL A 173 9.54 -1.57 4.12
N ASP A 174 10.87 -1.57 4.13
CA ASP A 174 11.68 -1.00 3.06
C ASP A 174 11.82 -2.01 1.92
N ALA A 175 11.30 -1.63 0.76
CA ALA A 175 11.33 -2.40 -0.48
C ALA A 175 12.34 -1.83 -1.49
N SER A 176 13.26 -0.96 -1.08
CA SER A 176 14.18 -0.25 -2.00
C SER A 176 15.11 -1.17 -2.78
N GLN A 177 15.38 -2.35 -2.26
CA GLN A 177 16.23 -3.35 -2.93
C GLN A 177 15.50 -4.16 -4.00
N ILE A 178 14.20 -3.89 -4.17
CA ILE A 178 13.33 -4.56 -5.11
C ILE A 178 12.84 -3.51 -6.11
N ASP A 179 12.80 -3.86 -7.39
CA ASP A 179 12.28 -2.95 -8.42
C ASP A 179 10.82 -2.60 -8.10
N THR A 180 10.61 -1.32 -7.77
CA THR A 180 9.48 -0.81 -7.00
C THR A 180 8.23 -0.54 -7.79
N SER A 181 8.10 -1.06 -8.97
CA SER A 181 6.77 -1.21 -9.51
C SER A 181 5.99 -2.23 -8.65
N LEU A 182 5.86 -1.92 -7.34
CA LEU A 182 5.24 -2.75 -6.31
C LEU A 182 3.94 -3.41 -6.78
N ILE A 183 3.37 -2.86 -7.83
CA ILE A 183 2.15 -3.29 -8.49
C ILE A 183 2.24 -2.99 -10.01
N GLY A 184 3.41 -2.90 -10.61
CA GLY A 184 3.67 -2.57 -12.04
C GLY A 184 4.37 -3.69 -12.81
N HIS A 185 4.55 -3.49 -14.10
CA HIS A 185 4.99 -4.47 -15.09
C HIS A 185 6.48 -4.85 -15.07
N SER A 186 7.18 -4.95 -13.94
CA SER A 186 8.59 -5.25 -13.93
C SER A 186 8.94 -6.62 -13.34
N TYR A 187 9.85 -7.26 -13.97
CA TYR A 187 10.62 -8.49 -13.69
C TYR A 187 10.04 -9.49 -12.66
N TYR A 188 9.76 -10.69 -13.11
CA TYR A 188 9.18 -11.84 -12.38
C TYR A 188 9.82 -12.15 -11.01
N GLY A 189 11.10 -11.85 -10.81
CA GLY A 189 11.82 -12.19 -9.58
C GLY A 189 11.53 -11.25 -8.39
N SER A 190 11.49 -9.95 -8.65
CA SER A 190 11.30 -8.93 -7.60
C SER A 190 9.86 -8.86 -7.09
N GLN A 191 8.89 -9.03 -7.98
CA GLN A 191 7.47 -9.10 -7.58
C GLN A 191 7.18 -10.31 -6.68
N LYS A 192 7.85 -11.45 -6.90
CA LYS A 192 7.66 -12.67 -6.11
C LYS A 192 7.94 -12.45 -4.63
N VAL A 193 8.97 -11.68 -4.28
CA VAL A 193 9.34 -11.42 -2.88
C VAL A 193 8.26 -10.59 -2.15
N VAL A 194 7.72 -9.56 -2.81
CA VAL A 194 6.64 -8.74 -2.24
C VAL A 194 5.35 -9.54 -2.11
N VAL A 195 4.99 -10.30 -3.15
CA VAL A 195 3.80 -11.17 -3.14
C VAL A 195 3.92 -12.24 -2.04
N GLU A 196 5.09 -12.83 -1.87
CA GLU A 196 5.33 -13.80 -0.82
C GLU A 196 5.19 -13.18 0.59
N ASP A 197 5.69 -11.96 0.79
CA ASP A 197 5.53 -11.25 2.06
C ASP A 197 4.06 -10.88 2.31
N LEU A 198 3.36 -10.37 1.30
CA LEU A 198 1.91 -10.10 1.36
C LEU A 198 1.10 -11.38 1.64
N PHE A 199 1.47 -12.50 1.04
CA PHE A 199 0.85 -13.80 1.33
C PHE A 199 1.01 -14.18 2.81
N LYS A 200 2.22 -14.05 3.35
CA LYS A 200 2.51 -14.33 4.76
C LYS A 200 1.71 -13.40 5.68
N LEU A 201 1.61 -12.12 5.33
CA LEU A 201 0.86 -11.13 6.09
C LEU A 201 -0.66 -11.38 6.02
N VAL A 202 -1.22 -11.50 4.83
CA VAL A 202 -2.68 -11.53 4.61
C VAL A 202 -3.24 -12.93 4.87
N MET A 203 -2.61 -13.96 4.29
CA MET A 203 -3.14 -15.32 4.32
C MET A 203 -2.76 -16.09 5.58
N LYS A 204 -1.59 -15.79 6.14
CA LYS A 204 -1.08 -16.49 7.33
C LYS A 204 -1.15 -15.64 8.61
N GLY A 205 -1.36 -14.32 8.51
CA GLY A 205 -1.41 -13.41 9.64
C GLY A 205 -0.10 -13.31 10.43
N LEU A 206 1.04 -13.58 9.76
CA LEU A 206 2.35 -13.64 10.41
C LEU A 206 2.83 -12.24 10.82
N LEU A 207 3.52 -12.18 11.95
CA LEU A 207 4.24 -10.99 12.42
C LEU A 207 5.47 -10.72 11.53
N PRO A 208 6.00 -9.49 11.48
CA PRO A 208 7.16 -9.18 10.64
C PRO A 208 8.35 -10.11 10.86
N GLU A 209 8.63 -10.49 12.11
CA GLU A 209 9.70 -11.40 12.52
C GLU A 209 9.55 -12.80 11.90
N GLN A 210 8.34 -13.17 11.53
CA GLN A 210 7.97 -14.49 10.98
C GLN A 210 7.87 -14.49 9.46
N ARG A 211 7.97 -13.33 8.80
CA ARG A 211 7.77 -13.14 7.35
C ARG A 211 9.04 -13.24 6.51
N SER A 212 10.17 -13.60 7.10
CA SER A 212 11.50 -13.62 6.45
C SER A 212 12.04 -12.22 6.15
N LEU A 213 11.54 -11.18 6.82
CA LEU A 213 12.06 -9.83 6.76
C LEU A 213 13.35 -9.71 7.59
N LYS A 214 14.21 -8.77 7.22
CA LYS A 214 15.38 -8.40 8.01
C LYS A 214 15.08 -7.14 8.82
N HIS A 215 15.61 -7.06 10.01
CA HIS A 215 15.48 -5.86 10.84
C HIS A 215 16.52 -4.83 10.40
N GLY A 216 16.07 -3.65 10.03
CA GLY A 216 16.93 -2.55 9.61
C GLY A 216 17.35 -1.65 10.79
N VAL A 217 18.31 -0.79 10.54
CA VAL A 217 18.99 0.03 11.58
C VAL A 217 18.11 1.12 12.19
N LEU A 218 17.08 1.57 11.49
CA LEU A 218 16.14 2.58 11.99
C LEU A 218 14.90 1.96 12.68
N GLY A 219 14.84 0.63 12.77
CA GLY A 219 13.69 -0.09 13.29
C GLY A 219 12.65 -0.49 12.20
N GLN A 220 12.95 -0.21 10.93
CA GLN A 220 12.19 -0.72 9.79
C GLN A 220 12.50 -2.20 9.55
N TRP A 221 11.65 -2.82 8.74
CA TRP A 221 11.85 -4.13 8.16
C TRP A 221 12.33 -4.00 6.72
N GLU A 222 13.14 -4.91 6.24
CA GLU A 222 13.67 -4.94 4.88
C GLU A 222 13.29 -6.24 4.19
N LEU A 223 12.83 -6.15 2.95
CA LEU A 223 12.59 -7.34 2.13
C LEU A 223 13.93 -8.00 1.76
N PRO A 224 13.99 -9.33 1.74
CA PRO A 224 15.19 -10.03 1.29
C PRO A 224 15.42 -9.76 -0.20
N LEU A 225 16.71 -9.77 -0.62
CA LEU A 225 17.03 -9.75 -2.04
C LEU A 225 16.36 -10.96 -2.75
N PRO A 226 15.84 -10.76 -3.96
CA PRO A 226 15.37 -11.90 -4.76
C PRO A 226 16.53 -12.87 -4.99
N ALA A 227 16.21 -14.17 -4.95
CA ALA A 227 17.19 -15.18 -5.33
C ALA A 227 17.68 -14.90 -6.77
N PRO A 228 18.98 -15.07 -7.07
CA PRO A 228 19.46 -14.90 -8.42
C PRO A 228 18.68 -15.82 -9.38
N ASP A 229 18.28 -15.26 -10.51
CA ASP A 229 17.57 -16.01 -11.54
C ASP A 229 18.53 -17.08 -12.10
N PRO A 230 18.23 -18.37 -11.93
CA PRO A 230 19.09 -19.44 -12.46
C PRO A 230 19.17 -19.44 -14.00
N ALA A 231 18.29 -18.72 -14.69
CA ALA A 231 18.27 -18.54 -16.15
C ALA A 231 18.93 -17.22 -16.61
N ALA A 232 19.36 -16.34 -15.69
CA ALA A 232 20.04 -15.12 -16.05
C ALA A 232 21.44 -15.42 -16.61
N PRO A 233 21.83 -14.84 -17.77
CA PRO A 233 23.19 -14.98 -18.28
C PRO A 233 24.19 -14.40 -17.26
N PRO A 234 25.38 -15.00 -17.11
CA PRO A 234 26.38 -14.51 -16.17
C PRO A 234 26.73 -13.04 -16.50
N THR A 235 26.60 -12.18 -15.49
CA THR A 235 27.04 -10.78 -15.60
C THR A 235 28.56 -10.78 -15.77
N THR A 236 29.05 -10.54 -17.00
CA THR A 236 30.45 -10.27 -17.21
C THR A 236 30.83 -8.96 -16.53
N PRO A 237 31.85 -8.93 -15.66
CA PRO A 237 32.34 -7.67 -15.13
C PRO A 237 32.78 -6.80 -16.30
N ASN A 238 32.26 -5.59 -16.37
CA ASN A 238 32.71 -4.59 -17.35
C ASN A 238 34.17 -4.24 -17.03
N PRO A 239 35.05 -4.19 -18.01
CA PRO A 239 36.48 -3.90 -17.85
C PRO A 239 36.72 -2.46 -17.36
#